data_d417505f0052e8dccd113090808e57bf
#
_entry.id   d417505f0052e8dccd113090808e57bf
#
_cell.length_a   1.000
_cell.length_b   1.000
_cell.length_c   1.000
_cell.angle_alpha   90.00
_cell.angle_beta   90.00
_cell.angle_gamma   90.00
#
_symmetry.space_group_name_H-M   'P 1'
#
loop_
_entity.id
_entity.type
_entity.pdbx_description
1 polymer ?
#
loop_
_entity_poly.entity_id
_entity_poly.type
_entity_poly.pdbx_seq_one_letter_code
_entity_poly.pdbx_strand_id
1 'polypeptide(L)'
;MSDKSHDILIIGGGIIGLCCGWYLSKAGRTVTIIDRDPTRRESCSDENAGMVVPSHFIPLAAPGVISQGLKWMLNPKSPFYMRPRLDPALWSWCWKFFRHANARHVENSKPVLSTLSLESRRLFLELADELNFDLAKRGLMMLCRT
;
A
#
# COMPACT_ATOMS: atom_id res chain seq x y z
N MET A 1 5.36 -11.60 -39.57
CA MET A 1 6.04 -10.49 -38.87
C MET A 1 6.25 -10.93 -37.42
N SER A 2 7.48 -11.20 -37.05
CA SER A 2 7.80 -11.59 -35.66
C SER A 2 7.52 -10.39 -34.75
N ASP A 3 6.46 -10.51 -33.93
CA ASP A 3 6.20 -9.57 -32.85
C ASP A 3 7.40 -9.65 -31.91
N LYS A 4 8.25 -8.63 -31.92
CA LYS A 4 9.38 -8.55 -30.99
C LYS A 4 8.77 -8.42 -29.60
N SER A 5 8.70 -9.55 -28.88
CA SER A 5 8.39 -9.53 -27.45
C SER A 5 9.41 -8.60 -26.78
N HIS A 6 8.95 -7.46 -26.31
CA HIS A 6 9.83 -6.56 -25.55
C HIS A 6 10.07 -7.19 -24.18
N ASP A 7 11.32 -7.43 -23.88
CA ASP A 7 11.73 -7.86 -22.55
C ASP A 7 11.45 -6.73 -21.54
N ILE A 8 10.87 -7.11 -20.43
CA ILE A 8 10.49 -6.17 -19.35
C ILE A 8 11.36 -6.46 -18.14
N LEU A 9 12.02 -5.43 -17.65
CA LEU A 9 12.80 -5.49 -16.42
C LEU A 9 12.05 -4.81 -15.29
N ILE A 10 11.82 -5.54 -14.20
CA ILE A 10 11.18 -5.05 -12.97
C ILE A 10 12.25 -4.99 -11.89
N ILE A 11 12.38 -3.84 -11.25
CA ILE A 11 13.29 -3.63 -10.12
C ILE A 11 12.48 -3.69 -8.83
N GLY A 12 12.74 -4.70 -8.02
CA GLY A 12 12.06 -5.00 -6.76
C GLY A 12 11.14 -6.21 -6.84
N GLY A 13 11.43 -7.22 -6.02
CA GLY A 13 10.68 -8.49 -5.89
C GLY A 13 9.64 -8.48 -4.77
N GLY A 14 9.19 -7.32 -4.29
CA GLY A 14 8.05 -7.23 -3.39
C GLY A 14 6.73 -7.55 -4.09
N ILE A 15 5.61 -7.54 -3.34
CA ILE A 15 4.29 -7.96 -3.87
C ILE A 15 3.89 -7.21 -5.14
N ILE A 16 4.19 -5.92 -5.24
CA ILE A 16 3.87 -5.13 -6.43
C ILE A 16 4.65 -5.64 -7.64
N GLY A 17 5.97 -5.83 -7.50
CA GLY A 17 6.82 -6.32 -8.59
C GLY A 17 6.43 -7.73 -9.02
N LEU A 18 6.12 -8.61 -8.08
CA LEU A 18 5.68 -9.98 -8.36
C LEU A 18 4.32 -10.00 -9.08
N CYS A 19 3.34 -9.21 -8.63
CA CYS A 19 2.04 -9.10 -9.32
C CYS A 19 2.21 -8.53 -10.74
N CYS A 20 3.00 -7.47 -10.92
CA CYS A 20 3.29 -6.95 -12.25
C CYS A 20 3.93 -8.01 -13.15
N GLY A 21 4.94 -8.73 -12.64
CA GLY A 21 5.60 -9.81 -13.36
C GLY A 21 4.64 -10.92 -13.77
N TRP A 22 3.76 -11.32 -12.86
CA TRP A 22 2.76 -12.34 -13.10
C TRP A 22 1.82 -11.96 -14.27
N TYR A 23 1.17 -10.78 -14.19
CA TYR A 23 0.22 -10.37 -15.22
C TYR A 23 0.89 -10.09 -16.57
N LEU A 24 2.11 -9.56 -16.58
CA LEU A 24 2.88 -9.36 -17.81
C LEU A 24 3.29 -10.70 -18.45
N SER A 25 3.71 -11.67 -17.64
CA SER A 25 3.98 -13.04 -18.12
C SER A 25 2.72 -13.69 -18.71
N LYS A 26 1.57 -13.54 -18.06
CA LYS A 26 0.27 -14.02 -18.59
C LYS A 26 -0.10 -13.33 -19.92
N ALA A 27 0.31 -12.09 -20.10
CA ALA A 27 0.15 -11.35 -21.36
C ALA A 27 1.20 -11.73 -22.42
N GLY A 28 1.98 -12.80 -22.21
CA GLY A 28 2.97 -13.32 -23.16
C GLY A 28 4.26 -12.49 -23.24
N ARG A 29 4.57 -11.68 -22.22
CA ARG A 29 5.81 -10.91 -22.18
C ARG A 29 6.90 -11.68 -21.44
N THR A 30 8.15 -11.54 -21.91
CA THR A 30 9.31 -12.00 -21.17
C THR A 30 9.63 -10.99 -20.05
N VAL A 31 9.63 -11.45 -18.80
CA VAL A 31 9.83 -10.57 -17.63
C VAL A 31 11.02 -11.04 -16.83
N THR A 32 11.91 -10.11 -16.51
CA THR A 32 13.01 -10.31 -15.57
C THR A 32 12.78 -9.46 -14.34
N ILE A 33 12.82 -10.06 -13.15
CA ILE A 33 12.71 -9.33 -11.88
C ILE A 33 14.09 -9.33 -11.21
N ILE A 34 14.58 -8.14 -10.86
CA ILE A 34 15.81 -7.96 -10.10
C ILE A 34 15.47 -7.46 -8.71
N ASP A 35 15.94 -8.16 -7.69
CA ASP A 35 15.84 -7.73 -6.30
C ASP A 35 17.23 -7.60 -5.67
N ARG A 36 17.33 -6.74 -4.67
CA ARG A 36 18.59 -6.50 -3.94
C ARG A 36 19.08 -7.75 -3.23
N ASP A 37 18.17 -8.50 -2.64
CA ASP A 37 18.48 -9.74 -1.93
C ASP A 37 17.30 -10.73 -2.07
N PRO A 38 17.35 -11.61 -3.06
CA PRO A 38 16.27 -12.58 -3.30
C PRO A 38 16.18 -13.67 -2.22
N THR A 39 17.20 -13.79 -1.35
CA THR A 39 17.27 -14.80 -0.29
C THR A 39 16.77 -14.29 1.05
N ARG A 40 16.89 -12.98 1.29
CA ARG A 40 16.38 -12.28 2.48
C ARG A 40 15.07 -11.58 2.16
N ARG A 41 14.00 -12.13 2.62
CA ARG A 41 12.66 -11.55 2.49
C ARG A 41 12.42 -10.47 3.55
N GLU A 42 13.26 -9.46 3.59
CA GLU A 42 13.12 -8.29 4.48
C GLU A 42 12.41 -7.13 3.78
N SER A 43 11.35 -7.42 3.05
CA SER A 43 10.56 -6.38 2.38
C SER A 43 9.31 -6.03 3.20
N CYS A 44 8.78 -4.82 2.98
CA CYS A 44 7.48 -4.45 3.58
C CYS A 44 6.35 -5.42 3.20
N SER A 45 6.53 -6.21 2.15
CA SER A 45 5.55 -7.22 1.72
C SER A 45 5.60 -8.48 2.57
N ASP A 46 6.75 -8.83 3.13
CA ASP A 46 6.92 -10.04 3.95
C ASP A 46 6.49 -9.82 5.40
N GLU A 47 6.66 -8.59 5.92
CA GLU A 47 6.38 -8.23 7.31
C GLU A 47 5.07 -7.45 7.49
N ASN A 48 4.21 -7.39 6.49
CA ASN A 48 2.91 -6.75 6.63
C ASN A 48 1.86 -7.66 7.30
N ALA A 49 0.71 -7.11 7.64
CA ALA A 49 -0.36 -7.86 8.29
C ALA A 49 -1.06 -8.87 7.38
N GLY A 50 -0.70 -9.00 6.11
CA GLY A 50 -1.27 -9.93 5.15
C GLY A 50 -2.78 -9.76 4.91
N MET A 51 -3.31 -8.56 5.09
CA MET A 51 -4.74 -8.31 5.00
C MET A 51 -5.13 -7.54 3.75
N VAL A 52 -6.13 -8.03 3.02
CA VAL A 52 -6.77 -7.31 1.92
C VAL A 52 -8.07 -6.70 2.43
N VAL A 53 -8.05 -5.42 2.77
CA VAL A 53 -9.15 -4.73 3.47
C VAL A 53 -9.67 -3.54 2.65
N PRO A 54 -10.63 -3.72 1.74
CA PRO A 54 -11.17 -2.66 0.90
C PRO A 54 -11.86 -1.51 1.65
N SER A 55 -12.25 -1.72 2.89
CA SER A 55 -12.88 -0.70 3.73
C SER A 55 -11.91 0.37 4.25
N HIS A 56 -10.61 0.13 4.16
CA HIS A 56 -9.59 1.08 4.61
C HIS A 56 -9.13 1.99 3.46
N PHE A 57 -10.04 2.77 2.91
CA PHE A 57 -9.79 3.69 1.78
C PHE A 57 -9.77 5.17 2.19
N ILE A 58 -9.81 5.49 3.49
CA ILE A 58 -9.70 6.88 3.95
C ILE A 58 -8.23 7.30 3.86
N PRO A 59 -7.90 8.42 3.17
CA PRO A 59 -6.52 8.88 3.08
C PRO A 59 -5.99 9.29 4.45
N LEU A 60 -4.69 9.13 4.67
CA LEU A 60 -4.04 9.49 5.94
C LEU A 60 -4.24 10.98 6.29
N ALA A 61 -4.23 11.86 5.28
CA ALA A 61 -4.51 13.28 5.45
C ALA A 61 -6.03 13.51 5.57
N ALA A 62 -6.58 13.24 6.75
CA ALA A 62 -7.99 13.42 7.09
C ALA A 62 -8.17 14.47 8.21
N PRO A 63 -9.38 15.04 8.38
CA PRO A 63 -9.65 15.96 9.48
C PRO A 63 -9.32 15.34 10.85
N GLY A 64 -8.69 16.13 11.73
CA GLY A 64 -8.35 15.68 13.09
C GLY A 64 -7.03 14.89 13.23
N VAL A 65 -6.47 14.36 12.14
CA VAL A 65 -5.23 13.56 12.18
C VAL A 65 -4.04 14.36 12.71
N ILE A 66 -3.96 15.64 12.39
CA ILE A 66 -2.85 16.51 12.84
C ILE A 66 -2.86 16.67 14.36
N SER A 67 -4.03 17.03 14.93
CA SER A 67 -4.16 17.20 16.38
C SER A 67 -3.92 15.89 17.13
N GLN A 68 -4.37 14.79 16.56
CA GLN A 68 -4.13 13.45 17.12
C GLN A 68 -2.66 13.04 17.01
N GLY A 69 -2.00 13.31 15.89
CA GLY A 69 -0.57 13.05 15.70
C GLY A 69 0.29 13.84 16.69
N LEU A 70 -0.02 15.11 16.92
CA LEU A 70 0.66 15.92 17.94
C LEU A 70 0.48 15.37 19.36
N LYS A 71 -0.73 14.93 19.71
CA LYS A 71 -0.99 14.26 20.99
C LYS A 71 -0.19 12.97 21.13
N TRP A 72 -0.10 12.18 20.06
CA TRP A 72 0.69 10.95 20.06
C TRP A 72 2.18 11.20 20.21
N MET A 73 2.72 12.24 19.58
CA MET A 73 4.13 12.61 19.72
C MET A 73 4.52 12.99 21.16
N LEU A 74 3.57 13.49 21.95
CA LEU A 74 3.76 13.83 23.35
C LEU A 74 3.58 12.62 24.30
N ASN A 75 3.11 11.48 23.79
CA ASN A 75 2.89 10.28 24.56
C ASN A 75 4.02 9.26 24.37
N PRO A 76 4.86 8.99 25.38
CA PRO A 76 5.99 8.05 25.27
C PRO A 76 5.58 6.60 24.90
N LYS A 77 4.32 6.24 25.13
CA LYS A 77 3.78 4.91 24.80
C LYS A 77 3.22 4.82 23.35
N SER A 78 3.21 5.92 22.63
CA SER A 78 2.71 5.95 21.26
C SER A 78 3.74 5.39 20.29
N PRO A 79 3.36 4.55 19.35
CA PRO A 79 4.24 4.09 18.26
C PRO A 79 4.53 5.20 17.24
N PHE A 80 3.77 6.31 17.28
CA PHE A 80 3.94 7.42 16.35
C PHE A 80 4.87 8.47 16.92
N TYR A 81 6.04 8.59 16.31
CA TYR A 81 7.01 9.63 16.63
C TYR A 81 7.69 10.16 15.35
N MET A 82 7.75 11.46 15.22
CA MET A 82 8.47 12.13 14.14
C MET A 82 9.61 12.96 14.77
N ARG A 83 10.85 12.53 14.52
CA ARG A 83 12.05 13.23 15.04
C ARG A 83 12.13 14.64 14.44
N PRO A 84 12.13 15.70 15.24
CA PRO A 84 12.34 17.06 14.75
C PRO A 84 13.72 17.18 14.10
N ARG A 85 13.77 17.72 12.90
CA ARG A 85 15.02 17.96 12.16
C ARG A 85 14.87 19.16 11.24
N LEU A 86 15.97 19.84 10.96
CA LEU A 86 16.04 20.93 10.01
C LEU A 86 16.23 20.36 8.60
N ASP A 87 15.14 19.91 8.01
CA ASP A 87 15.10 19.28 6.69
C ASP A 87 14.00 19.97 5.87
N PRO A 88 14.36 20.76 4.84
CA PRO A 88 13.39 21.47 4.00
C PRO A 88 12.38 20.53 3.32
N ALA A 89 12.79 19.30 2.97
CA ALA A 89 11.89 18.32 2.38
C ALA A 89 10.82 17.87 3.38
N LEU A 90 11.19 17.65 4.64
CA LEU A 90 10.26 17.32 5.72
C LEU A 90 9.25 18.45 5.94
N TRP A 91 9.72 19.71 6.01
CA TRP A 91 8.84 20.87 6.19
C TRP A 91 7.88 21.07 5.01
N SER A 92 8.37 20.90 3.78
CA SER A 92 7.52 20.92 2.58
C SER A 92 6.45 19.83 2.61
N TRP A 93 6.82 18.61 3.03
CA TRP A 93 5.88 17.50 3.20
C TRP A 93 4.83 17.80 4.28
N CYS A 94 5.25 18.27 5.45
CA CYS A 94 4.34 18.64 6.53
C CYS A 94 3.33 19.71 6.10
N TRP A 95 3.79 20.72 5.35
CA TRP A 95 2.93 21.76 4.82
C TRP A 95 1.89 21.22 3.83
N LYS A 96 2.31 20.39 2.89
CA LYS A 96 1.40 19.71 1.94
C LYS A 96 0.40 18.83 2.68
N PHE A 97 0.86 18.07 3.66
CA PHE A 97 -0.01 17.22 4.48
C PHE A 97 -1.06 18.05 5.22
N PHE A 98 -0.65 19.14 5.86
CA PHE A 98 -1.56 20.09 6.54
C PHE A 98 -2.63 20.64 5.59
N ARG A 99 -2.25 21.08 4.41
CA ARG A 99 -3.20 21.61 3.42
C ARG A 99 -4.22 20.58 2.93
N HIS A 100 -3.87 19.30 2.93
CA HIS A 100 -4.73 18.21 2.47
C HIS A 100 -5.52 17.53 3.60
N ALA A 101 -5.23 17.82 4.87
CA ALA A 101 -5.92 17.23 6.02
C ALA A 101 -7.32 17.86 6.23
N ASN A 102 -8.20 17.76 5.23
CA ASN A 102 -9.53 18.35 5.22
C ASN A 102 -10.59 17.43 4.59
N ALA A 103 -11.86 17.70 4.87
CA ALA A 103 -12.98 16.88 4.39
C ALA A 103 -13.07 16.80 2.87
N ARG A 104 -12.78 17.91 2.16
CA ARG A 104 -12.83 17.96 0.70
C ARG A 104 -11.82 16.99 0.06
N HIS A 105 -10.61 16.90 0.63
CA HIS A 105 -9.60 15.93 0.17
C HIS A 105 -10.09 14.49 0.36
N VAL A 106 -10.68 14.18 1.51
CA VAL A 106 -11.24 12.86 1.79
C VAL A 106 -12.34 12.52 0.78
N GLU A 107 -13.30 13.42 0.57
CA GLU A 107 -14.41 13.18 -0.38
C GLU A 107 -13.91 12.97 -1.83
N ASN A 108 -12.94 13.74 -2.28
CA ASN A 108 -12.37 13.60 -3.61
C ASN A 108 -11.56 12.30 -3.77
N SER A 109 -10.94 11.80 -2.71
CA SER A 109 -10.11 10.60 -2.73
C SER A 109 -10.90 9.31 -2.61
N LYS A 110 -12.03 9.34 -1.90
CA LYS A 110 -12.88 8.15 -1.64
C LYS A 110 -13.21 7.32 -2.88
N PRO A 111 -13.76 7.88 -3.97
CA PRO A 111 -14.19 7.06 -5.11
C PRO A 111 -13.01 6.33 -5.76
N VAL A 112 -11.88 7.00 -5.91
CA VAL A 112 -10.68 6.42 -6.53
C VAL A 112 -10.10 5.32 -5.65
N LEU A 113 -9.87 5.60 -4.36
CA LEU A 113 -9.30 4.63 -3.42
C LEU A 113 -10.22 3.43 -3.20
N SER A 114 -11.54 3.66 -3.11
CA SER A 114 -12.51 2.57 -2.98
C SER A 114 -12.51 1.66 -4.21
N THR A 115 -12.52 2.24 -5.42
CA THR A 115 -12.49 1.47 -6.67
C THR A 115 -11.21 0.63 -6.76
N LEU A 116 -10.04 1.23 -6.49
CA LEU A 116 -8.77 0.52 -6.50
C LEU A 116 -8.72 -0.59 -5.46
N SER A 117 -9.25 -0.36 -4.25
CA SER A 117 -9.26 -1.35 -3.19
C SER A 117 -10.18 -2.54 -3.49
N LEU A 118 -11.35 -2.29 -4.08
CA LEU A 118 -12.26 -3.34 -4.51
C LEU A 118 -11.69 -4.15 -5.67
N GLU A 119 -11.06 -3.50 -6.64
CA GLU A 119 -10.40 -4.17 -7.74
C GLU A 119 -9.20 -4.99 -7.27
N SER A 120 -8.40 -4.47 -6.36
CA SER A 120 -7.32 -5.21 -5.70
C SER A 120 -7.85 -6.49 -5.04
N ARG A 121 -8.96 -6.38 -4.28
CA ARG A 121 -9.60 -7.55 -3.67
C ARG A 121 -10.05 -8.58 -4.71
N ARG A 122 -10.66 -8.14 -5.80
CA ARG A 122 -11.10 -9.02 -6.90
C ARG A 122 -9.90 -9.81 -7.47
N LEU A 123 -8.81 -9.10 -7.78
CA LEU A 123 -7.61 -9.70 -8.32
C LEU A 123 -6.93 -10.67 -7.33
N PHE A 124 -6.93 -10.36 -6.03
CA PHE A 124 -6.42 -11.29 -5.01
C PHE A 124 -7.25 -12.58 -4.92
N LEU A 125 -8.57 -12.48 -5.07
CA LEU A 125 -9.43 -13.67 -5.07
C LEU A 125 -9.15 -14.55 -6.30
N GLU A 126 -8.99 -13.96 -7.48
CA GLU A 126 -8.61 -14.67 -8.70
C GLU A 126 -7.23 -15.34 -8.58
N LEU A 127 -6.24 -14.61 -8.05
CA LEU A 127 -4.91 -15.16 -7.80
C LEU A 127 -4.95 -16.32 -6.81
N ALA A 128 -5.77 -16.24 -5.77
CA ALA A 128 -5.89 -17.31 -4.78
C ALA A 128 -6.49 -18.58 -5.37
N ASP A 129 -7.50 -18.42 -6.24
CA ASP A 129 -8.11 -19.57 -6.94
C ASP A 129 -7.14 -20.19 -7.96
N GLU A 130 -6.24 -19.40 -8.57
CA GLU A 130 -5.29 -19.85 -9.57
C GLU A 130 -4.01 -20.45 -8.96
N LEU A 131 -3.45 -19.81 -7.92
CA LEU A 131 -2.17 -20.16 -7.34
C LEU A 131 -2.28 -21.02 -6.07
N ASN A 132 -3.49 -21.19 -5.55
CA ASN A 132 -3.78 -21.98 -4.35
C ASN A 132 -2.90 -21.61 -3.14
N PHE A 133 -2.77 -20.32 -2.84
CA PHE A 133 -2.13 -19.85 -1.63
C PHE A 133 -3.15 -19.61 -0.51
N ASP A 134 -2.69 -19.63 0.74
CA ASP A 134 -3.54 -19.49 1.93
C ASP A 134 -4.21 -18.12 2.03
N LEU A 135 -5.35 -17.94 1.37
CA LEU A 135 -6.22 -16.78 1.51
C LEU A 135 -7.46 -17.13 2.35
N ALA A 136 -7.46 -16.75 3.62
CA ALA A 136 -8.59 -16.99 4.51
C ALA A 136 -9.70 -15.92 4.30
N LYS A 137 -10.88 -16.33 3.83
CA LYS A 137 -12.04 -15.45 3.59
C LYS A 137 -12.91 -15.30 4.87
N ARG A 138 -12.31 -14.88 6.00
CA ARG A 138 -12.98 -14.82 7.32
C ARG A 138 -13.58 -13.45 7.66
N GLY A 139 -13.31 -12.44 6.83
CA GLY A 139 -13.66 -11.05 7.12
C GLY A 139 -12.76 -10.41 8.16
N LEU A 140 -13.03 -9.15 8.47
CA LEU A 140 -12.34 -8.37 9.50
C LEU A 140 -13.38 -7.75 10.42
N MET A 141 -13.23 -7.96 11.72
CA MET A 141 -14.04 -7.32 12.75
C MET A 141 -13.21 -6.29 13.49
N MET A 142 -13.66 -5.03 13.49
CA MET A 142 -13.05 -3.96 14.27
C MET A 142 -13.83 -3.78 15.58
N LEU A 143 -13.14 -3.99 16.69
CA LEU A 143 -13.69 -3.77 18.04
C LEU A 143 -13.24 -2.37 18.51
N CYS A 144 -14.20 -1.49 18.74
CA CYS A 144 -13.97 -0.18 19.32
C CYS A 144 -14.43 -0.18 20.78
N ARG A 145 -13.61 0.36 21.67
CA ARG A 145 -14.00 0.61 23.05
C ARG A 145 -14.75 1.94 23.10
N THR A 146 -15.97 1.93 23.54
CA THR A 146 -16.78 3.14 23.81
C THR A 146 -16.32 3.84 25.09
#